data_46826eb06b19e1a04ab6ce7c8530000c
#
_entry.id   46826eb06b19e1a04ab6ce7c8530000c
#
_cell.length_a   1.000
_cell.length_b   1.000
_cell.length_c   1.000
_cell.angle_alpha   90.00
_cell.angle_beta   90.00
_cell.angle_gamma   90.00
#
_symmetry.space_group_name_H-M   'P 1'
#
loop_
_entity.id
_entity.type
_entity.pdbx_description
1 polymer ?
#
loop_
_entity_poly.entity_id
_entity_poly.type
_entity_poly.pdbx_seq_one_letter_code
_entity_poly.pdbx_strand_id
1 'polypeptide(L)'
;MLTNFAKFLIAASAFFSVTSLCAQTSPTDAERHQWWQHAVFYEIYPRSFADSNNNGIGDLNGITSKLDYLKDLGVDAIWITPCYPSPQVDFGYDVSDYENIDPMYGTLKDFDRLASEAKKRGIHIIMDFVMNHSSDKHKWFIDSESSKTSVHRNWYMWHDGKGPGQPPNNWQSTFGHSAWKFDPKTGQWYYHYFYPEQPDLNWRNPAVEKAMFDVTRWWYERGVSGFRLDAVDTLFEDPDLRDNPILPGTNKYGDPNMEDKYNTKLPELHDILRDLRKVADEHGAVLIGETWTKDIDELKRYYGDHSNELQMPMDFLFARVDKLSPAEFRKQIAGVDAAGWPVYVLSNHDIVRAYNRYGDGEHNDQIARVMAGLYLTLRGTPIMYYGEEIGMENNDPKSKEDVKDPIGKIGWPKEKGRDGERTPMQWNDTTNAGFSQAMPWLPVPPSYKTHNVASELKDPDSVLQFYRHVLALRHENAALREGQYVPLNESDQNVLSYLRRYKGEAVLVALNMSGNEQKVSFDLTGQGFGSAKPATLISSLRSRIPEVQLSQITLEPFGVYIAKLAK
;
A
#
# COMPACT_ATOMS: atom_id res chain seq x y z
N MET A 1 -10.45 -25.90 -96.68
CA MET A 1 -9.42 -26.94 -96.76
C MET A 1 -8.48 -26.77 -95.64
N LEU A 2 -8.30 -27.82 -94.92
CA LEU A 2 -7.34 -28.01 -93.81
C LEU A 2 -7.57 -27.25 -92.49
N THR A 3 -8.19 -27.97 -91.67
CA THR A 3 -8.40 -27.84 -90.22
C THR A 3 -7.13 -28.15 -89.46
N ASN A 4 -6.82 -27.31 -88.43
CA ASN A 4 -5.87 -27.67 -87.41
C ASN A 4 -6.54 -27.60 -86.04
N PHE A 5 -6.62 -28.76 -85.39
CA PHE A 5 -7.04 -28.95 -84.00
C PHE A 5 -5.86 -28.64 -83.08
N ALA A 6 -6.02 -27.70 -82.20
CA ALA A 6 -5.12 -27.49 -81.09
C ALA A 6 -5.71 -28.12 -79.76
N LYS A 7 -4.97 -29.05 -79.18
CA LYS A 7 -5.29 -29.73 -77.96
C LYS A 7 -4.94 -28.80 -76.76
N PHE A 8 -5.91 -28.47 -75.96
CA PHE A 8 -5.68 -27.84 -74.62
C PHE A 8 -5.40 -28.92 -73.57
N LEU A 9 -4.21 -28.86 -72.98
CA LEU A 9 -3.88 -29.59 -71.76
C LEU A 9 -4.33 -28.74 -70.55
N ILE A 10 -5.25 -29.26 -69.74
CA ILE A 10 -5.61 -28.68 -68.43
C ILE A 10 -4.69 -29.32 -67.40
N ALA A 11 -3.78 -28.54 -66.91
CA ALA A 11 -2.99 -28.91 -65.70
C ALA A 11 -3.79 -28.55 -64.42
N ALA A 12 -4.23 -29.57 -63.71
CA ALA A 12 -4.87 -29.41 -62.42
C ALA A 12 -3.77 -29.20 -61.36
N SER A 13 -3.63 -27.96 -60.86
CA SER A 13 -2.78 -27.64 -59.72
C SER A 13 -3.55 -27.92 -58.46
N ALA A 14 -3.19 -28.98 -57.73
CA ALA A 14 -3.68 -29.26 -56.41
C ALA A 14 -3.01 -28.32 -55.40
N PHE A 15 -3.75 -27.32 -54.89
CA PHE A 15 -3.34 -26.53 -53.75
C PHE A 15 -3.49 -27.36 -52.48
N PHE A 16 -2.38 -27.85 -51.93
CA PHE A 16 -2.32 -28.33 -50.54
C PHE A 16 -2.33 -27.13 -49.59
N SER A 17 -3.49 -26.82 -49.01
CA SER A 17 -3.59 -25.91 -47.89
C SER A 17 -3.03 -26.62 -46.66
N VAL A 18 -1.78 -26.29 -46.31
CA VAL A 18 -1.23 -26.65 -44.98
C VAL A 18 -1.91 -25.74 -43.96
N THR A 19 -2.99 -26.21 -43.35
CA THR A 19 -3.52 -25.63 -42.13
C THR A 19 -2.50 -25.88 -41.00
N SER A 20 -1.68 -24.87 -40.71
CA SER A 20 -0.86 -24.83 -39.48
C SER A 20 -1.82 -24.87 -38.31
N LEU A 21 -1.97 -26.04 -37.67
CA LEU A 21 -2.55 -26.15 -36.35
C LEU A 21 -1.55 -25.44 -35.41
N CYS A 22 -1.80 -24.15 -35.12
CA CYS A 22 -1.22 -23.53 -33.92
C CYS A 22 -1.75 -24.31 -32.72
N ALA A 23 -0.94 -25.22 -32.20
CA ALA A 23 -1.18 -25.76 -30.88
C ALA A 23 -1.25 -24.57 -29.93
N GLN A 24 -2.44 -24.23 -29.43
CA GLN A 24 -2.60 -23.33 -28.30
C GLN A 24 -1.91 -24.02 -27.14
N THR A 25 -0.69 -23.59 -26.85
CA THR A 25 -0.05 -23.93 -25.56
C THR A 25 -0.97 -23.44 -24.46
N SER A 26 -1.37 -24.34 -23.59
CA SER A 26 -2.11 -23.95 -22.39
C SER A 26 -1.33 -22.86 -21.67
N PRO A 27 -1.99 -21.79 -21.16
CA PRO A 27 -1.30 -20.72 -20.46
C PRO A 27 -0.39 -21.30 -19.38
N THR A 28 0.82 -20.79 -19.27
CA THR A 28 1.72 -21.12 -18.15
C THR A 28 1.05 -20.64 -16.86
N ASP A 29 1.43 -21.18 -15.71
CA ASP A 29 0.87 -20.71 -14.42
C ASP A 29 1.09 -19.19 -14.23
N ALA A 30 2.18 -18.62 -14.77
CA ALA A 30 2.43 -17.18 -14.80
C ALA A 30 1.39 -16.39 -15.61
N GLU A 31 0.79 -17.00 -16.66
CA GLU A 31 -0.25 -16.38 -17.48
C GLU A 31 -1.65 -16.46 -16.84
N ARG A 32 -1.82 -17.22 -15.74
CA ARG A 32 -3.09 -17.34 -15.01
C ARG A 32 -3.23 -16.33 -13.88
N HIS A 33 -2.12 -15.73 -13.44
CA HIS A 33 -2.12 -14.75 -12.36
C HIS A 33 -2.10 -13.34 -12.92
N GLN A 34 -2.83 -12.45 -12.25
CA GLN A 34 -2.77 -11.03 -12.54
C GLN A 34 -1.39 -10.49 -12.08
N TRP A 35 -0.81 -9.56 -12.83
CA TRP A 35 0.53 -9.03 -12.58
C TRP A 35 0.75 -8.58 -11.12
N TRP A 36 -0.27 -7.94 -10.52
CA TRP A 36 -0.21 -7.38 -9.16
C TRP A 36 -0.14 -8.45 -8.06
N GLN A 37 -0.58 -9.69 -8.33
CA GLN A 37 -0.55 -10.76 -7.32
C GLN A 37 0.88 -11.17 -6.93
N HIS A 38 1.80 -11.12 -7.86
CA HIS A 38 3.20 -11.49 -7.60
C HIS A 38 4.12 -10.30 -7.38
N ALA A 39 3.61 -9.09 -7.62
CA ALA A 39 4.37 -7.85 -7.53
C ALA A 39 4.72 -7.50 -6.08
N VAL A 40 5.82 -6.79 -5.95
CA VAL A 40 6.23 -6.08 -4.72
C VAL A 40 5.95 -4.61 -4.94
N PHE A 41 5.08 -4.05 -4.11
CA PHE A 41 4.73 -2.64 -4.15
C PHE A 41 5.62 -1.84 -3.20
N TYR A 42 5.90 -0.60 -3.55
CA TYR A 42 6.71 0.30 -2.75
C TYR A 42 6.02 1.67 -2.69
N GLU A 43 5.61 2.08 -1.50
CA GLU A 43 4.99 3.36 -1.26
C GLU A 43 6.03 4.47 -1.21
N ILE A 44 5.81 5.51 -2.00
CA ILE A 44 6.62 6.71 -2.08
C ILE A 44 5.82 7.91 -1.59
N TYR A 45 6.33 8.60 -0.56
CA TYR A 45 5.86 9.92 -0.15
C TYR A 45 6.68 10.98 -0.92
N PRO A 46 6.14 11.59 -2.01
CA PRO A 46 6.92 12.36 -2.97
C PRO A 46 7.79 13.45 -2.33
N ARG A 47 7.21 14.21 -1.40
CA ARG A 47 7.90 15.34 -0.74
C ARG A 47 9.14 14.93 0.06
N SER A 48 9.25 13.63 0.44
CA SER A 48 10.33 13.09 1.28
C SER A 48 11.24 12.10 0.58
N PHE A 49 11.01 11.77 -0.70
CA PHE A 49 11.76 10.71 -1.34
C PHE A 49 13.08 11.15 -1.94
N ALA A 50 13.09 12.13 -2.86
CA ALA A 50 14.30 12.70 -3.43
C ALA A 50 14.00 14.08 -4.03
N ASP A 51 14.83 15.07 -3.71
CA ASP A 51 14.74 16.45 -4.20
C ASP A 51 15.71 16.66 -5.36
N SER A 52 15.20 16.83 -6.58
CA SER A 52 16.01 17.01 -7.78
C SER A 52 16.39 18.46 -8.07
N ASN A 53 15.66 19.41 -7.49
CA ASN A 53 15.82 20.84 -7.76
C ASN A 53 16.42 21.65 -6.61
N ASN A 54 16.71 20.98 -5.47
CA ASN A 54 17.34 21.53 -4.27
C ASN A 54 16.51 22.64 -3.61
N ASN A 55 15.20 22.44 -3.50
CA ASN A 55 14.30 23.36 -2.78
C ASN A 55 13.90 22.85 -1.38
N GLY A 56 14.35 21.67 -0.97
CA GLY A 56 14.05 21.02 0.31
C GLY A 56 12.81 20.12 0.28
N ILE A 57 12.21 19.96 -0.89
CA ILE A 57 10.99 19.15 -1.12
C ILE A 57 11.29 18.16 -2.24
N GLY A 58 11.01 16.88 -2.02
CA GLY A 58 11.13 15.85 -3.06
C GLY A 58 10.13 16.06 -4.21
N ASP A 59 10.48 15.55 -5.39
CA ASP A 59 9.72 15.78 -6.62
C ASP A 59 9.73 14.56 -7.57
N LEU A 60 8.91 14.62 -8.64
CA LEU A 60 8.76 13.52 -9.62
C LEU A 60 10.07 13.21 -10.37
N ASN A 61 10.93 14.21 -10.57
CA ASN A 61 12.21 14.01 -11.20
C ASN A 61 13.19 13.33 -10.26
N GLY A 62 13.10 13.64 -8.96
CA GLY A 62 13.77 12.92 -7.90
C GLY A 62 13.37 11.44 -7.88
N ILE A 63 12.07 11.13 -7.93
CA ILE A 63 11.58 9.74 -8.05
C ILE A 63 12.14 9.09 -9.31
N THR A 64 12.07 9.76 -10.46
CA THR A 64 12.59 9.24 -11.74
C THR A 64 14.07 8.88 -11.64
N SER A 65 14.87 9.69 -10.93
CA SER A 65 16.31 9.46 -10.74
C SER A 65 16.64 8.22 -9.90
N LYS A 66 15.67 7.68 -9.16
CA LYS A 66 15.82 6.53 -8.25
C LYS A 66 15.18 5.24 -8.77
N LEU A 67 14.63 5.24 -9.97
CA LEU A 67 13.98 4.04 -10.53
C LEU A 67 14.94 2.85 -10.70
N ASP A 68 16.23 3.07 -10.98
CA ASP A 68 17.22 1.99 -11.06
C ASP A 68 17.44 1.36 -9.68
N TYR A 69 17.53 2.17 -8.62
CA TYR A 69 17.60 1.66 -7.24
C TYR A 69 16.37 0.79 -6.89
N LEU A 70 15.17 1.27 -7.21
CA LEU A 70 13.93 0.53 -6.94
C LEU A 70 13.89 -0.79 -7.73
N LYS A 71 14.32 -0.77 -8.99
CA LYS A 71 14.42 -2.01 -9.80
C LYS A 71 15.44 -2.99 -9.22
N ASP A 72 16.61 -2.51 -8.83
CA ASP A 72 17.66 -3.33 -8.23
C ASP A 72 17.28 -3.88 -6.85
N LEU A 73 16.41 -3.17 -6.11
CA LEU A 73 15.82 -3.65 -4.87
C LEU A 73 14.84 -4.81 -5.12
N GLY A 74 14.19 -4.87 -6.28
CA GLY A 74 13.18 -5.87 -6.63
C GLY A 74 11.74 -5.34 -6.56
N VAL A 75 11.56 -4.02 -6.68
CA VAL A 75 10.23 -3.39 -6.73
C VAL A 75 9.62 -3.57 -8.12
N ASP A 76 8.34 -3.95 -8.18
CA ASP A 76 7.57 -4.13 -9.40
C ASP A 76 6.52 -3.02 -9.61
N ALA A 77 6.09 -2.37 -8.54
CA ALA A 77 5.15 -1.26 -8.61
C ALA A 77 5.48 -0.20 -7.56
N ILE A 78 5.35 1.08 -7.92
CA ILE A 78 5.44 2.19 -6.99
C ILE A 78 4.05 2.79 -6.76
N TRP A 79 3.65 2.95 -5.50
CA TRP A 79 2.50 3.74 -5.11
C TRP A 79 2.98 5.12 -4.70
N ILE A 80 2.51 6.15 -5.39
CA ILE A 80 2.85 7.55 -5.14
C ILE A 80 1.68 8.18 -4.39
N THR A 81 1.91 8.66 -3.14
CA THR A 81 0.91 9.41 -2.39
C THR A 81 0.57 10.72 -3.12
N PRO A 82 -0.54 11.43 -2.80
CA PRO A 82 -1.07 12.46 -3.68
C PRO A 82 -0.05 13.52 -4.11
N CYS A 83 0.07 13.69 -5.41
CA CYS A 83 0.91 14.72 -6.04
C CYS A 83 0.12 15.68 -6.93
N TYR A 84 -1.19 15.71 -6.76
CA TYR A 84 -2.12 16.64 -7.40
C TYR A 84 -1.97 18.06 -6.85
N PRO A 85 -2.39 19.12 -7.59
CA PRO A 85 -2.50 20.46 -7.04
C PRO A 85 -3.32 20.48 -5.74
N SER A 86 -2.73 21.07 -4.71
CA SER A 86 -3.29 21.08 -3.36
C SER A 86 -2.86 22.35 -2.63
N PRO A 87 -3.74 23.00 -1.82
CA PRO A 87 -3.35 24.01 -0.85
C PRO A 87 -2.41 23.50 0.26
N GLN A 88 -2.19 22.18 0.33
CA GLN A 88 -1.28 21.53 1.27
C GLN A 88 -1.73 21.62 2.74
N VAL A 89 -3.04 21.70 2.99
CA VAL A 89 -3.58 21.65 4.35
C VAL A 89 -3.34 20.26 4.96
N ASP A 90 -3.53 19.21 4.15
CA ASP A 90 -3.22 17.81 4.50
C ASP A 90 -2.21 17.23 3.52
N PHE A 91 -1.17 18.00 3.19
CA PHE A 91 0.00 17.57 2.43
C PHE A 91 -0.29 16.80 1.13
N GLY A 92 -1.30 17.24 0.39
CA GLY A 92 -1.69 16.67 -0.90
C GLY A 92 -3.05 15.98 -0.89
N TYR A 93 -3.57 15.58 0.28
CA TYR A 93 -4.89 14.94 0.38
C TYR A 93 -6.06 15.93 0.22
N ASP A 94 -5.84 17.23 0.32
CA ASP A 94 -6.79 18.29 -0.02
C ASP A 94 -6.66 18.68 -1.51
N VAL A 95 -7.18 17.85 -2.42
CA VAL A 95 -7.00 17.95 -3.87
C VAL A 95 -7.82 19.08 -4.47
N SER A 96 -7.16 20.05 -5.14
CA SER A 96 -7.81 21.17 -5.83
C SER A 96 -7.96 21.00 -7.35
N ASP A 97 -7.26 20.03 -7.95
CA ASP A 97 -7.38 19.66 -9.37
C ASP A 97 -6.91 18.21 -9.55
N TYR A 98 -7.82 17.31 -9.93
CA TYR A 98 -7.52 15.87 -10.06
C TYR A 98 -6.78 15.48 -11.35
N GLU A 99 -6.72 16.39 -12.33
CA GLU A 99 -6.18 16.09 -13.67
C GLU A 99 -4.87 16.84 -13.94
N ASN A 100 -4.11 17.17 -12.87
CA ASN A 100 -2.84 17.89 -12.99
C ASN A 100 -1.85 17.43 -11.92
N ILE A 101 -0.62 17.90 -12.04
CA ILE A 101 0.45 17.73 -11.04
C ILE A 101 0.69 19.06 -10.33
N ASP A 102 0.84 19.01 -9.00
CA ASP A 102 1.20 20.17 -8.21
C ASP A 102 2.56 20.73 -8.68
N PRO A 103 2.66 22.04 -8.97
CA PRO A 103 3.94 22.66 -9.37
C PRO A 103 5.09 22.41 -8.38
N MET A 104 4.78 22.10 -7.12
CA MET A 104 5.76 21.71 -6.11
C MET A 104 6.50 20.42 -6.50
N TYR A 105 5.80 19.47 -7.12
CA TYR A 105 6.33 18.16 -7.50
C TYR A 105 6.75 18.09 -8.97
N GLY A 106 6.38 19.08 -9.78
CA GLY A 106 6.71 19.12 -11.20
C GLY A 106 5.53 19.45 -12.10
N THR A 107 5.50 18.84 -13.26
CA THR A 107 4.48 19.05 -14.29
C THR A 107 3.95 17.71 -14.83
N LEU A 108 2.85 17.74 -15.59
CA LEU A 108 2.37 16.56 -16.33
C LEU A 108 3.45 15.95 -17.25
N LYS A 109 4.35 16.76 -17.81
CA LYS A 109 5.48 16.24 -18.61
C LYS A 109 6.49 15.47 -17.77
N ASP A 110 6.70 15.89 -16.52
CA ASP A 110 7.56 15.17 -15.59
C ASP A 110 6.93 13.85 -15.17
N PHE A 111 5.60 13.83 -14.99
CA PHE A 111 4.85 12.59 -14.77
C PHE A 111 4.92 11.66 -15.97
N ASP A 112 4.66 12.17 -17.19
CA ASP A 112 4.73 11.36 -18.42
C ASP A 112 6.15 10.75 -18.60
N ARG A 113 7.20 11.50 -18.23
CA ARG A 113 8.57 10.99 -18.22
C ARG A 113 8.75 9.90 -17.16
N LEU A 114 8.28 10.10 -15.94
CA LEU A 114 8.33 9.10 -14.87
C LEU A 114 7.63 7.81 -15.32
N ALA A 115 6.42 7.92 -15.87
CA ALA A 115 5.65 6.76 -16.36
C ALA A 115 6.39 6.01 -17.47
N SER A 116 6.98 6.73 -18.42
CA SER A 116 7.77 6.14 -19.50
C SER A 116 9.02 5.43 -18.97
N GLU A 117 9.76 6.05 -18.04
CA GLU A 117 11.00 5.48 -17.50
C GLU A 117 10.72 4.29 -16.56
N ALA A 118 9.63 4.33 -15.77
CA ALA A 118 9.15 3.21 -14.97
C ALA A 118 8.78 2.01 -15.87
N LYS A 119 8.00 2.25 -16.92
CA LYS A 119 7.61 1.21 -17.88
C LYS A 119 8.81 0.51 -18.54
N LYS A 120 9.87 1.26 -18.89
CA LYS A 120 11.11 0.67 -19.46
C LYS A 120 11.78 -0.30 -18.49
N ARG A 121 11.60 -0.13 -17.20
CA ARG A 121 12.15 -0.98 -16.13
C ARG A 121 11.19 -2.07 -15.67
N GLY A 122 9.99 -2.13 -16.26
CA GLY A 122 8.92 -3.04 -15.83
C GLY A 122 8.35 -2.68 -14.46
N ILE A 123 8.38 -1.39 -14.09
CA ILE A 123 7.79 -0.87 -12.86
C ILE A 123 6.43 -0.24 -13.21
N HIS A 124 5.39 -0.67 -12.50
CA HIS A 124 4.05 -0.13 -12.60
C HIS A 124 3.89 1.12 -11.73
N ILE A 125 3.04 2.07 -12.16
CA ILE A 125 2.72 3.25 -11.36
C ILE A 125 1.29 3.12 -10.83
N ILE A 126 1.16 3.26 -9.52
CA ILE A 126 -0.09 3.39 -8.79
C ILE A 126 -0.17 4.82 -8.26
N MET A 127 -1.26 5.51 -8.53
CA MET A 127 -1.52 6.81 -7.92
C MET A 127 -2.47 6.68 -6.74
N ASP A 128 -2.40 7.62 -5.83
CA ASP A 128 -3.40 7.74 -4.76
C ASP A 128 -4.64 8.42 -5.32
N PHE A 129 -5.83 7.92 -5.03
CA PHE A 129 -7.09 8.48 -5.47
C PHE A 129 -7.93 8.91 -4.29
N VAL A 130 -7.89 10.20 -4.00
CA VAL A 130 -8.66 10.83 -2.92
C VAL A 130 -10.10 11.00 -3.41
N MET A 131 -10.93 9.99 -3.17
CA MET A 131 -12.27 9.95 -3.72
C MET A 131 -13.37 10.42 -2.75
N ASN A 132 -13.10 10.46 -1.45
CA ASN A 132 -14.08 10.87 -0.45
C ASN A 132 -14.41 12.35 -0.52
N HIS A 133 -13.42 13.20 -0.69
CA HIS A 133 -13.53 14.65 -0.59
C HIS A 133 -12.68 15.36 -1.64
N SER A 134 -12.89 16.65 -1.82
CA SER A 134 -11.95 17.52 -2.53
C SER A 134 -11.44 18.62 -1.59
N SER A 135 -10.47 19.42 -2.06
CA SER A 135 -10.17 20.69 -1.38
C SER A 135 -11.36 21.65 -1.44
N ASP A 136 -11.50 22.51 -0.42
CA ASP A 136 -12.37 23.69 -0.46
C ASP A 136 -11.95 24.72 -1.55
N LYS A 137 -10.76 24.53 -2.15
CA LYS A 137 -10.24 25.31 -3.29
C LYS A 137 -10.49 24.64 -4.63
N HIS A 138 -11.08 23.45 -4.65
CA HIS A 138 -11.48 22.82 -5.91
C HIS A 138 -12.59 23.63 -6.60
N LYS A 139 -12.52 23.73 -7.92
CA LYS A 139 -13.51 24.49 -8.72
C LYS A 139 -14.96 24.09 -8.46
N TRP A 140 -15.20 22.80 -8.16
CA TRP A 140 -16.54 22.31 -7.84
C TRP A 140 -17.06 22.84 -6.50
N PHE A 141 -16.19 22.90 -5.46
CA PHE A 141 -16.61 23.41 -4.16
C PHE A 141 -16.79 24.93 -4.19
N ILE A 142 -15.88 25.66 -4.85
CA ILE A 142 -16.00 27.12 -5.01
C ILE A 142 -17.34 27.49 -5.67
N ASP A 143 -17.76 26.76 -6.72
CA ASP A 143 -19.08 26.94 -7.31
C ASP A 143 -20.19 26.53 -6.34
N SER A 144 -20.06 25.36 -5.69
CA SER A 144 -21.04 24.82 -4.75
C SER A 144 -21.34 25.77 -3.59
N GLU A 145 -20.33 26.41 -2.99
CA GLU A 145 -20.49 27.36 -1.88
C GLU A 145 -21.03 28.75 -2.35
N SER A 146 -20.97 29.04 -3.66
CA SER A 146 -21.35 30.37 -4.17
C SER A 146 -22.83 30.67 -4.02
N SER A 147 -23.71 29.66 -4.13
CA SER A 147 -25.16 29.79 -4.03
C SER A 147 -25.84 28.45 -3.77
N LYS A 148 -27.00 28.48 -3.08
CA LYS A 148 -27.88 27.31 -2.92
C LYS A 148 -28.41 26.73 -4.23
N THR A 149 -28.30 27.46 -5.32
CA THR A 149 -28.79 27.11 -6.66
C THR A 149 -27.66 26.90 -7.67
N SER A 150 -26.41 26.84 -7.22
CA SER A 150 -25.28 26.58 -8.12
C SER A 150 -25.34 25.17 -8.73
N VAL A 151 -24.72 25.00 -9.90
CA VAL A 151 -24.74 23.74 -10.65
C VAL A 151 -24.09 22.60 -9.82
N HIS A 152 -23.06 22.90 -9.04
CA HIS A 152 -22.38 21.93 -8.20
C HIS A 152 -22.89 21.90 -6.76
N ARG A 153 -24.03 22.59 -6.44
CA ARG A 153 -24.49 22.60 -5.03
C ARG A 153 -24.62 21.21 -4.44
N ASN A 154 -25.27 20.30 -5.14
CA ASN A 154 -25.50 18.93 -4.69
C ASN A 154 -24.32 17.96 -4.94
N TRP A 155 -23.16 18.49 -5.32
CA TRP A 155 -21.93 17.70 -5.42
C TRP A 155 -21.27 17.48 -4.07
N TYR A 156 -21.69 18.26 -3.05
CA TYR A 156 -21.24 18.19 -1.67
C TYR A 156 -22.43 18.06 -0.73
N MET A 157 -22.16 17.64 0.51
CA MET A 157 -23.17 17.43 1.52
C MET A 157 -23.48 18.75 2.24
N TRP A 158 -24.64 19.35 1.91
CA TRP A 158 -25.12 20.60 2.49
C TRP A 158 -26.41 20.40 3.24
N HIS A 159 -26.50 20.90 4.49
CA HIS A 159 -27.71 20.79 5.29
C HIS A 159 -27.98 22.04 6.11
N ASP A 160 -29.26 22.27 6.40
CA ASP A 160 -29.65 23.26 7.39
C ASP A 160 -29.32 22.74 8.79
N GLY A 161 -28.94 23.63 9.72
CA GLY A 161 -28.70 23.25 11.11
C GLY A 161 -30.01 23.01 11.89
N LYS A 162 -29.91 22.42 13.08
CA LYS A 162 -31.04 22.23 14.04
C LYS A 162 -31.55 23.56 14.62
N GLY A 163 -30.77 24.61 14.48
CA GLY A 163 -31.09 25.98 14.98
C GLY A 163 -29.88 26.91 14.82
N PRO A 164 -29.97 28.16 15.30
CA PRO A 164 -28.87 29.12 15.21
C PRO A 164 -27.59 28.57 15.85
N GLY A 165 -26.52 28.42 15.06
CA GLY A 165 -25.21 27.93 15.48
C GLY A 165 -25.17 26.45 15.85
N GLN A 166 -26.22 25.68 15.55
CA GLN A 166 -26.27 24.24 15.82
C GLN A 166 -26.13 23.44 14.51
N PRO A 167 -25.15 22.51 14.43
CA PRO A 167 -25.01 21.66 13.26
C PRO A 167 -26.18 20.68 13.08
N PRO A 168 -26.30 20.02 11.90
CA PRO A 168 -27.36 19.06 11.61
C PRO A 168 -27.44 17.87 12.56
N ASN A 169 -26.29 17.40 13.05
CA ASN A 169 -26.20 16.28 14.01
C ASN A 169 -24.89 16.36 14.81
N ASN A 170 -24.59 15.30 15.58
CA ASN A 170 -23.42 15.24 16.46
C ASN A 170 -22.17 14.64 15.83
N TRP A 171 -22.11 14.38 14.54
CA TRP A 171 -20.98 13.73 13.92
C TRP A 171 -19.67 14.51 14.13
N GLN A 172 -18.61 13.77 14.37
CA GLN A 172 -17.27 14.31 14.59
C GLN A 172 -16.36 14.03 13.40
N SER A 173 -15.45 14.96 13.13
CA SER A 173 -14.34 14.72 12.24
C SER A 173 -13.40 13.67 12.85
N THR A 174 -12.78 12.84 12.02
CA THR A 174 -11.75 11.90 12.47
C THR A 174 -10.55 12.63 13.09
N PHE A 175 -10.37 13.92 12.75
CA PHE A 175 -9.32 14.80 13.31
C PHE A 175 -9.82 15.67 14.48
N GLY A 176 -10.95 15.30 15.07
CA GLY A 176 -11.55 15.96 16.22
C GLY A 176 -12.56 17.05 15.88
N HIS A 177 -13.38 17.37 16.86
CA HIS A 177 -14.44 18.38 16.79
C HIS A 177 -15.58 18.02 15.84
N SER A 178 -16.47 19.00 15.53
CA SER A 178 -17.62 18.79 14.66
C SER A 178 -17.18 18.47 13.22
N ALA A 179 -17.84 17.51 12.59
CA ALA A 179 -17.71 17.23 11.14
C ALA A 179 -18.52 18.20 10.26
N TRP A 180 -19.04 19.26 10.83
CA TRP A 180 -19.86 20.25 10.14
C TRP A 180 -19.26 21.65 10.22
N LYS A 181 -19.09 22.30 9.07
CA LYS A 181 -18.64 23.69 8.98
C LYS A 181 -19.78 24.59 8.50
N PHE A 182 -20.06 25.66 9.26
CA PHE A 182 -21.05 26.65 8.85
C PHE A 182 -20.52 27.57 7.76
N ASP A 183 -21.30 27.70 6.68
CA ASP A 183 -21.05 28.67 5.62
C ASP A 183 -21.98 29.90 5.79
N PRO A 184 -21.43 31.07 6.12
CA PRO A 184 -22.22 32.27 6.30
C PRO A 184 -22.81 32.84 4.98
N LYS A 185 -22.27 32.48 3.80
CA LYS A 185 -22.76 32.96 2.50
C LYS A 185 -24.14 32.38 2.19
N THR A 186 -24.30 31.08 2.45
CA THR A 186 -25.55 30.37 2.16
C THR A 186 -26.39 30.10 3.40
N GLY A 187 -25.82 30.26 4.59
CA GLY A 187 -26.52 29.99 5.85
C GLY A 187 -26.76 28.50 6.09
N GLN A 188 -25.98 27.64 5.45
CA GLN A 188 -26.02 26.18 5.61
C GLN A 188 -24.70 25.63 6.15
N TRP A 189 -24.71 24.39 6.56
CA TRP A 189 -23.56 23.64 6.99
C TRP A 189 -23.15 22.67 5.90
N TYR A 190 -21.82 22.52 5.65
CA TYR A 190 -21.31 21.45 4.83
C TYR A 190 -20.61 20.40 5.68
N TYR A 191 -20.68 19.17 5.24
CA TYR A 191 -20.04 18.03 5.90
C TYR A 191 -18.59 17.88 5.46
N HIS A 192 -17.73 17.47 6.40
CA HIS A 192 -16.34 17.12 6.20
C HIS A 192 -15.94 16.04 7.21
N TYR A 193 -15.60 14.83 6.75
CA TYR A 193 -15.14 13.78 7.65
C TYR A 193 -13.72 14.07 8.16
N PHE A 194 -12.89 14.74 7.35
CA PHE A 194 -11.51 15.15 7.66
C PHE A 194 -11.47 16.62 8.08
N TYR A 195 -10.58 17.44 7.50
CA TYR A 195 -10.51 18.86 7.83
C TYR A 195 -11.67 19.65 7.20
N PRO A 196 -12.03 20.82 7.75
CA PRO A 196 -12.99 21.71 7.10
C PRO A 196 -12.61 22.12 5.68
N GLU A 197 -11.33 22.09 5.35
CA GLU A 197 -10.79 22.34 4.02
C GLU A 197 -10.89 21.14 3.08
N GLN A 198 -11.48 20.03 3.55
CA GLN A 198 -11.71 18.79 2.81
C GLN A 198 -13.21 18.43 2.80
N PRO A 199 -14.07 19.23 2.12
CA PRO A 199 -15.51 18.96 2.05
C PRO A 199 -15.80 17.63 1.33
N ASP A 200 -16.67 16.80 1.92
CA ASP A 200 -17.03 15.49 1.38
C ASP A 200 -17.90 15.59 0.13
N LEU A 201 -17.57 14.78 -0.87
CA LEU A 201 -18.31 14.65 -2.12
C LEU A 201 -19.58 13.82 -1.90
N ASN A 202 -20.67 14.24 -2.54
CA ASN A 202 -21.94 13.53 -2.49
C ASN A 202 -21.99 12.38 -3.51
N TRP A 203 -21.55 11.20 -3.14
CA TRP A 203 -21.53 10.01 -4.01
C TRP A 203 -22.92 9.49 -4.40
N ARG A 204 -24.00 9.96 -3.77
CA ARG A 204 -25.38 9.70 -4.24
C ARG A 204 -25.75 10.53 -5.46
N ASN A 205 -24.91 11.50 -5.83
CA ASN A 205 -25.09 12.28 -7.05
C ASN A 205 -24.37 11.59 -8.23
N PRO A 206 -25.07 11.07 -9.25
CA PRO A 206 -24.44 10.37 -10.36
C PRO A 206 -23.49 11.25 -11.21
N ALA A 207 -23.59 12.57 -11.10
CA ALA A 207 -22.64 13.47 -11.76
C ALA A 207 -21.28 13.49 -11.06
N VAL A 208 -21.25 13.29 -9.74
CA VAL A 208 -20.01 13.11 -8.96
C VAL A 208 -19.34 11.80 -9.34
N GLU A 209 -20.09 10.70 -9.28
CA GLU A 209 -19.60 9.37 -9.69
C GLU A 209 -18.98 9.41 -11.08
N LYS A 210 -19.74 9.94 -12.06
CA LYS A 210 -19.24 10.07 -13.44
C LYS A 210 -17.94 10.88 -13.51
N ALA A 211 -17.88 12.04 -12.87
CA ALA A 211 -16.73 12.92 -12.92
C ALA A 211 -15.49 12.25 -12.30
N MET A 212 -15.65 11.57 -11.17
CA MET A 212 -14.56 10.86 -10.50
C MET A 212 -14.08 9.64 -11.33
N PHE A 213 -14.98 8.90 -11.97
CA PHE A 213 -14.60 7.81 -12.88
C PHE A 213 -13.92 8.31 -14.15
N ASP A 214 -14.32 9.49 -14.67
CA ASP A 214 -13.64 10.11 -15.80
C ASP A 214 -12.19 10.51 -15.45
N VAL A 215 -11.95 10.98 -14.22
CA VAL A 215 -10.59 11.24 -13.70
C VAL A 215 -9.74 9.96 -13.73
N THR A 216 -10.28 8.82 -13.28
CA THR A 216 -9.50 7.56 -13.32
C THR A 216 -9.15 7.14 -14.75
N ARG A 217 -10.09 7.25 -15.69
CA ARG A 217 -9.84 6.96 -17.11
C ARG A 217 -8.74 7.86 -17.69
N TRP A 218 -8.78 9.14 -17.37
CA TRP A 218 -7.79 10.12 -17.82
C TRP A 218 -6.36 9.75 -17.37
N TRP A 219 -6.19 9.24 -16.13
CA TRP A 219 -4.91 8.78 -15.63
C TRP A 219 -4.49 7.43 -16.22
N TYR A 220 -5.43 6.50 -16.45
CA TYR A 220 -5.12 5.23 -17.13
C TYR A 220 -4.57 5.47 -18.55
N GLU A 221 -5.13 6.43 -19.29
CA GLU A 221 -4.62 6.84 -20.60
C GLU A 221 -3.19 7.39 -20.55
N ARG A 222 -2.76 7.91 -19.40
CA ARG A 222 -1.39 8.39 -19.15
C ARG A 222 -0.43 7.31 -18.64
N GLY A 223 -0.88 6.07 -18.52
CA GLY A 223 -0.02 4.94 -18.16
C GLY A 223 -0.02 4.58 -16.66
N VAL A 224 -0.97 5.10 -15.88
CA VAL A 224 -1.23 4.62 -14.53
C VAL A 224 -1.76 3.19 -14.59
N SER A 225 -1.22 2.30 -13.77
CA SER A 225 -1.56 0.87 -13.74
C SER A 225 -2.59 0.52 -12.66
N GLY A 226 -3.02 1.49 -11.87
CA GLY A 226 -3.99 1.29 -10.81
C GLY A 226 -4.05 2.47 -9.84
N PHE A 227 -4.96 2.38 -8.89
CA PHE A 227 -5.12 3.37 -7.84
C PHE A 227 -5.13 2.74 -6.46
N ARG A 228 -4.50 3.42 -5.50
CA ARG A 228 -4.81 3.27 -4.08
C ARG A 228 -5.97 4.22 -3.78
N LEU A 229 -7.07 3.66 -3.34
CA LEU A 229 -8.30 4.40 -3.00
C LEU A 229 -8.20 4.86 -1.55
N ASP A 230 -8.13 6.16 -1.36
CA ASP A 230 -8.09 6.81 -0.06
C ASP A 230 -9.45 6.75 0.62
N ALA A 231 -9.46 6.47 1.92
CA ALA A 231 -10.62 6.58 2.80
C ALA A 231 -11.91 5.96 2.23
N VAL A 232 -11.83 4.78 1.61
CA VAL A 232 -13.00 4.14 0.96
C VAL A 232 -14.18 3.92 1.89
N ASP A 233 -13.92 3.83 3.19
CA ASP A 233 -14.92 3.56 4.23
C ASP A 233 -15.91 4.72 4.45
N THR A 234 -15.62 5.93 3.94
CA THR A 234 -16.28 7.18 4.32
C THR A 234 -17.09 7.84 3.20
N LEU A 235 -17.33 7.11 2.08
CA LEU A 235 -18.00 7.68 0.88
C LEU A 235 -19.47 8.00 1.07
N PHE A 236 -20.11 7.42 2.08
CA PHE A 236 -21.55 7.55 2.30
C PHE A 236 -21.88 7.81 3.77
N GLU A 237 -22.83 8.69 3.99
CA GLU A 237 -23.40 9.03 5.29
C GLU A 237 -24.90 8.71 5.32
N ASP A 238 -25.44 8.53 6.53
CA ASP A 238 -26.85 8.28 6.73
C ASP A 238 -27.72 9.45 6.21
N PRO A 239 -28.63 9.21 5.26
CA PRO A 239 -29.47 10.28 4.70
C PRO A 239 -30.45 10.90 5.71
N ASP A 240 -30.76 10.16 6.80
CA ASP A 240 -31.62 10.63 7.87
C ASP A 240 -30.85 11.48 8.90
N LEU A 241 -29.55 11.63 8.76
CA LEU A 241 -28.67 12.41 9.65
C LEU A 241 -28.80 12.02 11.13
N ARG A 242 -28.99 10.71 11.43
CA ARG A 242 -29.10 10.22 12.80
C ARG A 242 -27.84 10.52 13.58
N ASP A 243 -28.01 10.92 14.84
CA ASP A 243 -26.89 11.15 15.75
C ASP A 243 -26.12 9.83 15.99
N ASN A 244 -24.79 9.90 15.97
CA ASN A 244 -23.92 8.76 16.29
C ASN A 244 -23.99 8.42 17.80
N PRO A 245 -23.90 7.14 18.17
CA PRO A 245 -23.87 6.73 19.57
C PRO A 245 -22.65 7.28 20.31
N ILE A 246 -22.89 7.91 21.46
CA ILE A 246 -21.83 8.40 22.36
C ILE A 246 -21.36 7.24 23.22
N LEU A 247 -20.04 7.05 23.25
CA LEU A 247 -19.37 6.04 24.08
C LEU A 247 -18.76 6.67 25.34
N PRO A 248 -18.47 5.88 26.39
CA PRO A 248 -17.83 6.40 27.59
C PRO A 248 -16.45 7.01 27.34
N GLY A 249 -16.15 8.13 27.99
CA GLY A 249 -14.84 8.80 27.94
C GLY A 249 -14.72 9.86 26.85
N THR A 250 -13.50 10.33 26.66
CA THR A 250 -13.14 11.34 25.66
C THR A 250 -12.01 10.85 24.76
N ASN A 251 -12.02 11.29 23.50
CA ASN A 251 -10.96 10.99 22.55
C ASN A 251 -9.68 11.82 22.82
N LYS A 252 -8.66 11.62 21.99
CA LYS A 252 -7.36 12.33 22.09
C LYS A 252 -7.48 13.84 21.89
N TYR A 253 -8.54 14.32 21.28
CA TYR A 253 -8.82 15.75 21.02
C TYR A 253 -9.68 16.40 22.11
N GLY A 254 -10.19 15.62 23.08
CA GLY A 254 -11.01 16.11 24.19
C GLY A 254 -12.52 16.05 23.93
N ASP A 255 -12.95 15.57 22.76
CA ASP A 255 -14.36 15.37 22.42
C ASP A 255 -14.88 14.06 23.04
N PRO A 256 -16.21 13.89 23.22
CA PRO A 256 -16.78 12.60 23.61
C PRO A 256 -16.36 11.49 22.66
N ASN A 257 -16.04 10.31 23.19
CA ASN A 257 -15.86 9.12 22.34
C ASN A 257 -17.18 8.81 21.61
N MET A 258 -17.09 8.39 20.35
CA MET A 258 -18.24 8.15 19.49
C MET A 258 -18.03 6.89 18.65
N GLU A 259 -19.10 6.18 18.35
CA GLU A 259 -19.13 5.13 17.34
C GLU A 259 -19.53 5.77 16.00
N ASP A 260 -18.67 5.72 14.98
CA ASP A 260 -18.95 6.24 13.64
C ASP A 260 -19.90 5.31 12.86
N LYS A 261 -21.11 5.12 13.41
CA LYS A 261 -22.08 4.17 12.93
C LYS A 261 -22.84 4.61 11.69
N TYR A 262 -23.07 5.93 11.59
CA TYR A 262 -23.97 6.50 10.60
C TYR A 262 -23.25 7.35 9.54
N ASN A 263 -21.95 7.43 9.61
CA ASN A 263 -21.15 8.22 8.68
C ASN A 263 -19.91 7.50 8.13
N THR A 264 -19.84 6.17 8.31
CA THR A 264 -18.83 5.31 7.70
C THR A 264 -19.40 3.94 7.35
N LYS A 265 -18.82 3.28 6.36
CA LYS A 265 -19.07 1.86 6.02
C LYS A 265 -20.52 1.55 5.66
N LEU A 266 -21.23 2.51 5.06
CA LEU A 266 -22.59 2.28 4.60
C LEU A 266 -22.60 1.31 3.38
N PRO A 267 -23.64 0.47 3.23
CA PRO A 267 -23.67 -0.57 2.19
C PRO A 267 -23.53 -0.07 0.75
N GLU A 268 -23.98 1.16 0.47
CA GLU A 268 -23.92 1.78 -0.87
C GLU A 268 -22.49 1.89 -1.42
N LEU A 269 -21.50 1.95 -0.54
CA LEU A 269 -20.09 1.98 -0.92
C LEU A 269 -19.71 0.78 -1.83
N HIS A 270 -20.26 -0.41 -1.56
CA HIS A 270 -19.96 -1.60 -2.34
C HIS A 270 -20.46 -1.52 -3.80
N ASP A 271 -21.54 -0.75 -4.08
CA ASP A 271 -21.99 -0.50 -5.45
C ASP A 271 -20.96 0.35 -6.22
N ILE A 272 -20.44 1.40 -5.60
CA ILE A 272 -19.39 2.25 -6.19
C ILE A 272 -18.12 1.45 -6.45
N LEU A 273 -17.70 0.60 -5.51
CA LEU A 273 -16.51 -0.24 -5.70
C LEU A 273 -16.68 -1.21 -6.88
N ARG A 274 -17.87 -1.81 -7.05
CA ARG A 274 -18.16 -2.67 -8.20
C ARG A 274 -18.14 -1.92 -9.53
N ASP A 275 -18.65 -0.71 -9.55
CA ASP A 275 -18.71 0.10 -10.77
C ASP A 275 -17.32 0.66 -11.12
N LEU A 276 -16.54 1.12 -10.14
CA LEU A 276 -15.16 1.52 -10.34
C LEU A 276 -14.27 0.33 -10.76
N ARG A 277 -14.55 -0.88 -10.22
CA ARG A 277 -13.85 -2.09 -10.63
C ARG A 277 -14.05 -2.41 -12.11
N LYS A 278 -15.24 -2.22 -12.66
CA LYS A 278 -15.50 -2.40 -14.10
C LYS A 278 -14.62 -1.46 -14.93
N VAL A 279 -14.51 -0.20 -14.49
CA VAL A 279 -13.63 0.78 -15.15
C VAL A 279 -12.16 0.33 -15.08
N ALA A 280 -11.70 -0.14 -13.94
CA ALA A 280 -10.33 -0.63 -13.78
C ALA A 280 -10.05 -1.85 -14.67
N ASP A 281 -10.98 -2.81 -14.73
CA ASP A 281 -10.85 -4.02 -15.54
C ASP A 281 -10.76 -3.70 -17.06
N GLU A 282 -11.48 -2.69 -17.56
CA GLU A 282 -11.38 -2.20 -18.95
C GLU A 282 -9.96 -1.76 -19.31
N HIS A 283 -9.16 -1.33 -18.34
CA HIS A 283 -7.78 -0.85 -18.51
C HIS A 283 -6.71 -1.84 -18.01
N GLY A 284 -7.11 -3.02 -17.51
CA GLY A 284 -6.19 -3.99 -16.89
C GLY A 284 -5.51 -3.44 -15.63
N ALA A 285 -6.18 -2.51 -14.95
CA ALA A 285 -5.69 -1.79 -13.80
C ALA A 285 -6.07 -2.47 -12.47
N VAL A 286 -5.38 -2.11 -11.39
CA VAL A 286 -5.63 -2.64 -10.04
C VAL A 286 -6.23 -1.57 -9.13
N LEU A 287 -7.17 -1.97 -8.28
CA LEU A 287 -7.71 -1.16 -7.20
C LEU A 287 -7.21 -1.68 -5.85
N ILE A 288 -6.51 -0.81 -5.14
CA ILE A 288 -5.99 -1.04 -3.79
C ILE A 288 -6.81 -0.18 -2.84
N GLY A 289 -7.52 -0.77 -1.89
CA GLY A 289 -8.34 0.02 -0.96
C GLY A 289 -7.67 0.24 0.37
N GLU A 290 -7.70 1.46 0.88
CA GLU A 290 -7.43 1.71 2.28
C GLU A 290 -8.63 1.26 3.12
N THR A 291 -8.51 0.10 3.75
CA THR A 291 -9.62 -0.57 4.45
C THR A 291 -9.33 -0.71 5.94
N TRP A 292 -9.85 0.22 6.74
CA TRP A 292 -9.73 0.20 8.21
C TRP A 292 -10.80 -0.71 8.84
N THR A 293 -10.61 -2.01 8.72
CA THR A 293 -11.57 -3.00 9.19
C THR A 293 -11.32 -3.41 10.64
N LYS A 294 -12.39 -3.83 11.32
CA LYS A 294 -12.31 -4.30 12.72
C LYS A 294 -11.86 -5.77 12.82
N ASP A 295 -12.16 -6.56 11.80
CA ASP A 295 -11.90 -8.00 11.73
C ASP A 295 -11.80 -8.49 10.28
N ILE A 296 -11.44 -9.76 10.13
CA ILE A 296 -11.27 -10.41 8.83
C ILE A 296 -12.60 -10.56 8.06
N ASP A 297 -13.72 -10.74 8.77
CA ASP A 297 -15.02 -10.87 8.10
C ASP A 297 -15.44 -9.54 7.46
N GLU A 298 -15.08 -8.43 8.07
CA GLU A 298 -15.27 -7.11 7.46
C GLU A 298 -14.32 -6.91 6.27
N LEU A 299 -13.03 -7.25 6.39
CA LEU A 299 -12.07 -7.18 5.30
C LEU A 299 -12.53 -7.99 4.09
N LYS A 300 -13.09 -9.17 4.31
CA LYS A 300 -13.60 -10.05 3.26
C LYS A 300 -14.67 -9.38 2.39
N ARG A 301 -15.48 -8.49 2.94
CA ARG A 301 -16.55 -7.81 2.17
C ARG A 301 -16.01 -6.96 1.04
N TYR A 302 -14.82 -6.36 1.22
CA TYR A 302 -14.21 -5.49 0.22
C TYR A 302 -13.68 -6.21 -1.03
N TYR A 303 -13.55 -7.55 -0.98
CA TYR A 303 -13.31 -8.33 -2.20
C TYR A 303 -14.58 -8.49 -3.05
N GLY A 304 -15.78 -8.31 -2.45
CA GLY A 304 -17.07 -8.59 -3.07
C GLY A 304 -17.40 -10.08 -3.18
N ASP A 305 -18.65 -10.40 -3.50
CA ASP A 305 -19.17 -11.78 -3.52
C ASP A 305 -18.46 -12.70 -4.54
N HIS A 306 -17.92 -12.11 -5.61
CA HIS A 306 -17.24 -12.83 -6.70
C HIS A 306 -15.87 -12.20 -7.02
N SER A 307 -15.20 -11.63 -6.05
CA SER A 307 -13.97 -10.85 -6.25
C SER A 307 -14.14 -9.72 -7.27
N ASN A 308 -15.30 -9.07 -7.24
CA ASN A 308 -15.73 -8.05 -8.20
C ASN A 308 -15.68 -6.61 -7.65
N GLU A 309 -15.08 -6.43 -6.46
CA GLU A 309 -14.82 -5.14 -5.85
C GLU A 309 -13.30 -4.86 -5.85
N LEU A 310 -12.69 -4.60 -4.70
CA LEU A 310 -11.25 -4.38 -4.65
C LEU A 310 -10.46 -5.65 -4.98
N GLN A 311 -9.42 -5.52 -5.80
CA GLN A 311 -8.45 -6.59 -5.96
C GLN A 311 -7.54 -6.70 -4.74
N MET A 312 -7.21 -5.57 -4.12
CA MET A 312 -6.21 -5.47 -3.06
C MET A 312 -6.72 -4.61 -1.88
N PRO A 313 -7.68 -5.08 -1.08
CA PRO A 313 -7.97 -4.40 0.19
C PRO A 313 -6.77 -4.53 1.14
N MET A 314 -6.28 -3.41 1.69
CA MET A 314 -5.09 -3.38 2.56
C MET A 314 -5.42 -3.99 3.93
N ASP A 315 -4.62 -4.97 4.37
CA ASP A 315 -4.80 -5.62 5.66
C ASP A 315 -4.09 -4.85 6.79
N PHE A 316 -4.77 -3.85 7.33
CA PHE A 316 -4.28 -3.13 8.51
C PHE A 316 -4.41 -3.91 9.82
N LEU A 317 -5.15 -5.02 9.87
CA LEU A 317 -5.17 -5.90 11.04
C LEU A 317 -3.79 -6.52 11.27
N PHE A 318 -3.08 -6.84 10.18
CA PHE A 318 -1.69 -7.30 10.25
C PHE A 318 -0.76 -6.20 10.79
N ALA A 319 -0.91 -4.96 10.32
CA ALA A 319 -0.15 -3.81 10.80
C ALA A 319 -0.44 -3.44 12.27
N ARG A 320 -1.63 -3.78 12.78
CA ARG A 320 -2.03 -3.53 14.18
C ARG A 320 -1.50 -4.55 15.19
N VAL A 321 -0.86 -5.62 14.74
CA VAL A 321 -0.10 -6.49 15.66
C VAL A 321 1.06 -5.67 16.20
N ASP A 322 0.93 -5.21 17.44
CA ASP A 322 1.84 -4.23 18.05
C ASP A 322 3.08 -4.84 18.72
N LYS A 323 3.16 -6.17 18.77
CA LYS A 323 4.25 -6.93 19.40
C LYS A 323 4.69 -8.08 18.52
N LEU A 324 5.95 -8.49 18.69
CA LEU A 324 6.47 -9.71 18.07
C LEU A 324 5.81 -10.93 18.72
N SER A 325 4.62 -11.29 18.25
CA SER A 325 3.82 -12.39 18.77
C SER A 325 3.57 -13.44 17.68
N PRO A 326 4.27 -14.60 17.71
CA PRO A 326 4.00 -15.69 16.78
C PRO A 326 2.52 -16.10 16.73
N ALA A 327 1.83 -16.09 17.86
CA ALA A 327 0.42 -16.49 17.95
C ALA A 327 -0.50 -15.51 17.22
N GLU A 328 -0.30 -14.19 17.43
CA GLU A 328 -1.12 -13.18 16.77
C GLU A 328 -0.86 -13.14 15.25
N PHE A 329 0.41 -13.22 14.82
CA PHE A 329 0.71 -13.30 13.39
C PHE A 329 0.12 -14.56 12.73
N ARG A 330 0.19 -15.74 13.36
CA ARG A 330 -0.46 -16.96 12.83
C ARG A 330 -1.96 -16.75 12.63
N LYS A 331 -2.63 -16.15 13.62
CA LYS A 331 -4.07 -15.85 13.57
C LYS A 331 -4.40 -14.92 12.40
N GLN A 332 -3.64 -13.83 12.21
CA GLN A 332 -3.88 -12.89 11.12
C GLN A 332 -3.61 -13.54 9.75
N ILE A 333 -2.49 -14.24 9.60
CA ILE A 333 -2.14 -14.93 8.34
C ILE A 333 -3.23 -15.94 7.95
N ALA A 334 -3.66 -16.79 8.87
CA ALA A 334 -4.69 -17.79 8.59
C ALA A 334 -6.02 -17.14 8.21
N GLY A 335 -6.38 -16.04 8.86
CA GLY A 335 -7.62 -15.31 8.60
C GLY A 335 -7.63 -14.69 7.21
N VAL A 336 -6.60 -13.91 6.86
CA VAL A 336 -6.56 -13.20 5.58
C VAL A 336 -6.34 -14.15 4.40
N ASP A 337 -5.57 -15.24 4.58
CA ASP A 337 -5.39 -16.27 3.54
C ASP A 337 -6.71 -16.98 3.17
N ALA A 338 -7.62 -17.10 4.13
CA ALA A 338 -8.97 -17.64 3.92
C ALA A 338 -9.94 -16.60 3.35
N ALA A 339 -9.70 -15.31 3.53
CA ALA A 339 -10.60 -14.25 3.06
C ALA A 339 -10.46 -13.96 1.56
N GLY A 340 -9.21 -13.97 1.03
CA GLY A 340 -8.96 -13.64 -0.38
C GLY A 340 -7.48 -13.65 -0.74
N TRP A 341 -7.07 -12.74 -1.63
CA TRP A 341 -5.65 -12.54 -1.92
C TRP A 341 -5.06 -11.56 -0.91
N PRO A 342 -4.12 -11.99 -0.03
CA PRO A 342 -3.62 -11.15 1.03
C PRO A 342 -2.83 -9.94 0.52
N VAL A 343 -2.98 -8.79 1.22
CA VAL A 343 -2.20 -7.57 0.98
C VAL A 343 -1.59 -7.12 2.29
N TYR A 344 -0.29 -7.33 2.45
CA TYR A 344 0.41 -7.07 3.70
C TYR A 344 1.03 -5.68 3.73
N VAL A 345 0.72 -4.93 4.78
CA VAL A 345 1.30 -3.63 5.09
C VAL A 345 1.86 -3.68 6.50
N LEU A 346 3.10 -3.24 6.71
CA LEU A 346 3.67 -3.08 8.05
C LEU A 346 3.60 -1.64 8.53
N SER A 347 3.93 -0.70 7.67
CA SER A 347 3.89 0.74 7.92
C SER A 347 3.55 1.49 6.64
N ASN A 348 3.12 2.73 6.78
CA ASN A 348 2.86 3.67 5.71
C ASN A 348 3.09 5.10 6.21
N HIS A 349 2.68 6.10 5.43
CA HIS A 349 2.81 7.52 5.81
C HIS A 349 1.85 7.97 6.94
N ASP A 350 0.98 7.09 7.45
CA ASP A 350 0.04 7.33 8.55
C ASP A 350 0.26 6.43 9.78
N ILE A 351 1.18 5.46 9.65
CA ILE A 351 1.49 4.50 10.71
C ILE A 351 2.98 4.58 11.05
N VAL A 352 3.28 4.69 12.33
CA VAL A 352 4.65 4.63 12.88
C VAL A 352 5.44 3.49 12.23
N ARG A 353 6.66 3.80 11.80
CA ARG A 353 7.54 2.83 11.11
C ARG A 353 7.71 1.55 11.90
N ALA A 354 7.65 0.42 11.21
CA ALA A 354 7.79 -0.92 11.80
C ALA A 354 9.09 -1.05 12.60
N TYR A 355 10.17 -0.41 12.15
CA TYR A 355 11.47 -0.36 12.83
C TYR A 355 11.37 0.18 14.26
N ASN A 356 10.58 1.25 14.49
CA ASN A 356 10.34 1.80 15.82
C ASN A 356 9.30 1.01 16.60
N ARG A 357 8.23 0.56 15.96
CA ARG A 357 7.10 -0.09 16.62
C ARG A 357 7.46 -1.44 17.22
N TYR A 358 8.32 -2.22 16.54
CA TYR A 358 8.76 -3.52 17.01
C TYR A 358 10.14 -3.49 17.66
N GLY A 359 10.92 -2.43 17.46
CA GLY A 359 12.27 -2.30 17.97
C GLY A 359 12.34 -2.30 19.50
N ASP A 360 13.38 -2.90 20.06
CA ASP A 360 13.70 -2.94 21.49
C ASP A 360 14.82 -1.97 21.89
N GLY A 361 15.41 -1.27 20.90
CA GLY A 361 16.51 -0.32 21.08
C GLY A 361 17.90 -0.95 21.05
N GLU A 362 18.01 -2.28 21.06
CA GLU A 362 19.28 -3.02 21.02
C GLU A 362 19.40 -3.90 19.76
N HIS A 363 18.30 -4.53 19.35
CA HIS A 363 18.27 -5.51 18.26
C HIS A 363 17.43 -5.06 17.07
N ASN A 364 17.26 -3.76 16.86
CA ASN A 364 16.33 -3.24 15.88
C ASN A 364 16.58 -3.76 14.45
N ASP A 365 17.84 -3.89 14.03
CA ASP A 365 18.19 -4.44 12.70
C ASP A 365 17.83 -5.91 12.55
N GLN A 366 18.04 -6.72 13.62
CA GLN A 366 17.65 -8.12 13.62
C GLN A 366 16.13 -8.24 13.54
N ILE A 367 15.42 -7.41 14.30
CA ILE A 367 13.96 -7.36 14.32
C ILE A 367 13.42 -6.92 12.94
N ALA A 368 14.03 -5.93 12.30
CA ALA A 368 13.68 -5.52 10.93
C ALA A 368 13.83 -6.68 9.94
N ARG A 369 14.88 -7.48 10.05
CA ARG A 369 15.07 -8.70 9.23
C ARG A 369 14.01 -9.77 9.51
N VAL A 370 13.61 -9.97 10.77
CA VAL A 370 12.51 -10.88 11.13
C VAL A 370 11.23 -10.43 10.46
N MET A 371 10.91 -9.14 10.52
CA MET A 371 9.69 -8.58 9.89
C MET A 371 9.74 -8.70 8.36
N ALA A 372 10.87 -8.40 7.73
CA ALA A 372 11.07 -8.63 6.30
C ALA A 372 10.91 -10.11 5.94
N GLY A 373 11.57 -11.01 6.69
CA GLY A 373 11.44 -12.46 6.52
C GLY A 373 10.00 -12.94 6.66
N LEU A 374 9.20 -12.30 7.51
CA LEU A 374 7.80 -12.61 7.70
C LEU A 374 6.98 -12.24 6.45
N TYR A 375 6.74 -10.96 6.20
CA TYR A 375 5.71 -10.58 5.23
C TYR A 375 6.14 -10.75 3.77
N LEU A 376 7.44 -10.70 3.46
CA LEU A 376 7.96 -10.93 2.11
C LEU A 376 7.99 -12.41 1.70
N THR A 377 7.85 -13.36 2.62
CA THR A 377 7.78 -14.79 2.30
C THR A 377 6.38 -15.38 2.35
N LEU A 378 5.39 -14.61 2.78
CA LEU A 378 3.98 -15.01 2.77
C LEU A 378 3.37 -15.00 1.35
N ARG A 379 2.28 -15.74 1.14
CA ARG A 379 1.43 -15.63 -0.05
C ARG A 379 0.67 -14.32 0.01
N GLY A 380 0.67 -13.57 -1.05
CA GLY A 380 0.01 -12.27 -1.12
C GLY A 380 0.92 -11.19 -1.68
N THR A 381 0.44 -9.98 -1.71
CA THR A 381 1.15 -8.82 -2.24
C THR A 381 1.66 -7.96 -1.09
N PRO A 382 2.98 -7.81 -0.91
CA PRO A 382 3.53 -6.90 0.09
C PRO A 382 3.55 -5.47 -0.45
N ILE A 383 3.24 -4.50 0.42
CA ILE A 383 3.43 -3.07 0.19
C ILE A 383 4.47 -2.60 1.19
N MET A 384 5.65 -2.24 0.70
CA MET A 384 6.76 -1.68 1.49
C MET A 384 6.61 -0.17 1.58
N TYR A 385 6.94 0.41 2.71
CA TYR A 385 7.03 1.86 2.87
C TYR A 385 8.46 2.34 2.64
N TYR A 386 8.68 3.47 1.95
CA TYR A 386 10.04 3.96 1.66
C TYR A 386 10.89 4.07 2.93
N GLY A 387 12.14 3.60 2.83
CA GLY A 387 13.10 3.57 3.93
C GLY A 387 12.93 2.40 4.90
N GLU A 388 11.90 1.58 4.75
CA GLU A 388 11.74 0.36 5.55
C GLU A 388 12.91 -0.60 5.30
N GLU A 389 13.35 -0.70 4.05
CA GLU A 389 14.45 -1.55 3.61
C GLU A 389 15.82 -1.18 4.16
N ILE A 390 15.98 0.03 4.71
CA ILE A 390 17.21 0.50 5.37
C ILE A 390 17.04 0.72 6.88
N GLY A 391 15.98 0.21 7.49
CA GLY A 391 15.73 0.41 8.92
C GLY A 391 15.57 1.88 9.31
N MET A 392 14.90 2.68 8.48
CA MET A 392 14.64 4.10 8.77
C MET A 392 13.79 4.27 10.02
N GLU A 393 14.21 5.18 10.90
CA GLU A 393 13.53 5.48 12.15
C GLU A 393 12.52 6.63 12.00
N ASN A 394 11.50 6.64 12.88
CA ASN A 394 10.70 7.83 13.11
C ASN A 394 11.55 8.95 13.72
N ASN A 395 11.26 10.19 13.37
CA ASN A 395 11.84 11.36 14.01
C ASN A 395 10.74 12.33 14.46
N ASP A 396 10.05 11.96 15.53
CA ASP A 396 8.91 12.70 16.05
C ASP A 396 9.28 14.12 16.48
N PRO A 397 8.37 15.11 16.27
CA PRO A 397 8.53 16.46 16.79
C PRO A 397 8.77 16.47 18.30
N LYS A 398 9.71 17.30 18.76
CA LYS A 398 10.06 17.44 20.19
C LYS A 398 9.23 18.49 20.89
N SER A 399 8.69 19.44 20.15
CA SER A 399 7.82 20.51 20.66
C SER A 399 6.65 20.76 19.70
N LYS A 400 5.60 21.43 20.18
CA LYS A 400 4.44 21.80 19.35
C LYS A 400 4.83 22.70 18.16
N GLU A 401 5.84 23.53 18.36
CA GLU A 401 6.36 24.48 17.35
C GLU A 401 7.04 23.76 16.18
N ASP A 402 7.59 22.57 16.43
CA ASP A 402 8.26 21.74 15.41
C ASP A 402 7.23 21.00 14.53
N VAL A 403 5.99 20.82 15.04
CA VAL A 403 4.95 20.04 14.35
C VAL A 403 4.53 20.73 13.06
N LYS A 404 4.57 19.98 11.95
CA LYS A 404 4.03 20.40 10.65
C LYS A 404 2.62 19.84 10.42
N ASP A 405 2.40 18.59 10.80
CA ASP A 405 1.12 17.92 10.62
C ASP A 405 0.01 18.59 11.45
N PRO A 406 -1.09 19.03 10.82
CA PRO A 406 -2.21 19.66 11.53
C PRO A 406 -2.81 18.77 12.63
N ILE A 407 -2.83 17.45 12.46
CA ILE A 407 -3.31 16.50 13.51
C ILE A 407 -2.52 16.72 14.81
N GLY A 408 -1.19 16.78 14.69
CA GLY A 408 -0.33 17.00 15.85
C GLY A 408 -0.49 18.40 16.46
N LYS A 409 -0.74 19.43 15.63
CA LYS A 409 -1.01 20.79 16.13
C LYS A 409 -2.29 20.85 16.96
N ILE A 410 -3.33 20.12 16.56
CA ILE A 410 -4.61 20.05 17.27
C ILE A 410 -4.46 19.19 18.55
N GLY A 411 -3.87 18.01 18.44
CA GLY A 411 -3.85 17.00 19.49
C GLY A 411 -2.70 17.07 20.50
N TRP A 412 -1.71 17.95 20.28
CA TRP A 412 -0.52 18.06 21.14
C TRP A 412 -0.85 18.21 22.64
N PRO A 413 -0.15 17.56 23.56
CA PRO A 413 0.98 16.61 23.36
C PRO A 413 0.56 15.13 23.24
N LYS A 414 -0.75 14.83 23.32
CA LYS A 414 -1.26 13.44 23.29
C LYS A 414 -1.16 12.82 21.90
N GLU A 415 -1.34 13.63 20.88
CA GLU A 415 -1.17 13.30 19.49
C GLU A 415 -0.09 14.20 18.90
N LYS A 416 0.98 13.59 18.37
CA LYS A 416 2.12 14.34 17.83
C LYS A 416 2.04 14.54 16.31
N GLY A 417 1.06 13.92 15.65
CA GLY A 417 0.95 13.88 14.22
C GLY A 417 1.86 12.83 13.59
N ARG A 418 1.94 12.88 12.26
CA ARG A 418 2.59 11.89 11.40
C ARG A 418 3.95 12.36 10.85
N ASP A 419 4.49 13.45 11.35
CA ASP A 419 5.77 14.00 10.85
C ASP A 419 6.93 13.01 11.03
N GLY A 420 6.89 12.20 12.09
CA GLY A 420 7.96 11.28 12.45
C GLY A 420 8.25 10.24 11.37
N GLU A 421 7.23 9.62 10.82
CA GLU A 421 7.32 8.62 9.76
C GLU A 421 7.48 9.21 8.36
N ARG A 422 7.21 10.52 8.18
CA ARG A 422 7.24 11.21 6.88
C ARG A 422 8.57 11.92 6.57
N THR A 423 9.61 11.67 7.37
CA THR A 423 10.92 12.29 7.24
C THR A 423 11.62 11.94 5.94
N PRO A 424 12.58 12.77 5.45
CA PRO A 424 13.29 12.54 4.19
C PRO A 424 14.05 11.22 4.14
N MET A 425 14.02 10.56 2.97
CA MET A 425 14.75 9.32 2.68
C MET A 425 16.27 9.50 2.86
N GLN A 426 16.92 8.48 3.38
CA GLN A 426 18.33 8.46 3.73
C GLN A 426 19.17 7.81 2.64
N TRP A 427 19.64 8.60 1.65
CA TRP A 427 20.41 8.09 0.50
C TRP A 427 21.89 7.87 0.80
N ASN A 428 22.49 8.70 1.66
CA ASN A 428 23.89 8.61 2.04
C ASN A 428 24.18 9.38 3.34
N ASP A 429 25.43 9.35 3.81
CA ASP A 429 25.89 10.00 5.04
C ASP A 429 26.26 11.49 4.90
N THR A 430 25.99 12.11 3.75
CA THR A 430 26.26 13.54 3.53
C THR A 430 25.17 14.43 4.15
N THR A 431 25.31 15.75 3.99
CA THR A 431 24.33 16.73 4.48
C THR A 431 22.92 16.35 4.03
N ASN A 432 21.95 16.45 4.94
CA ASN A 432 20.54 16.13 4.71
C ASN A 432 20.34 14.70 4.16
N ALA A 433 21.21 13.76 4.54
CA ALA A 433 21.17 12.37 4.09
C ALA A 433 21.26 12.20 2.56
N GLY A 434 21.78 13.18 1.82
CA GLY A 434 21.78 13.18 0.36
C GLY A 434 20.39 13.32 -0.28
N PHE A 435 19.37 13.67 0.51
CA PHE A 435 18.02 13.95 0.03
C PHE A 435 17.96 15.27 -0.75
N SER A 436 18.56 16.34 -0.20
CA SER A 436 18.57 17.70 -0.76
C SER A 436 19.84 18.46 -0.32
N GLN A 437 20.26 19.43 -1.11
CA GLN A 437 21.28 20.40 -0.69
C GLN A 437 20.67 21.57 0.11
N ALA A 438 19.37 21.84 -0.06
CA ALA A 438 18.64 22.81 0.76
C ALA A 438 18.17 22.18 2.07
N MET A 439 17.66 23.02 2.99
CA MET A 439 17.03 22.54 4.22
C MET A 439 15.77 21.73 3.88
N PRO A 440 15.68 20.47 4.28
CA PRO A 440 14.48 19.66 4.06
C PRO A 440 13.26 20.19 4.81
N TRP A 441 12.08 19.93 4.29
CA TRP A 441 10.81 20.36 4.87
C TRP A 441 10.53 19.75 6.27
N LEU A 442 11.08 18.56 6.53
CA LEU A 442 11.18 17.92 7.86
C LEU A 442 12.66 17.58 8.15
N PRO A 443 13.06 17.56 9.41
CA PRO A 443 14.43 17.21 9.78
C PRO A 443 14.69 15.72 9.50
N VAL A 444 15.88 15.44 8.93
CA VAL A 444 16.33 14.05 8.70
C VAL A 444 16.66 13.39 10.05
N PRO A 445 16.24 12.11 10.27
CA PRO A 445 16.61 11.36 11.47
C PRO A 445 18.13 11.25 11.62
N PRO A 446 18.69 11.39 12.85
CA PRO A 446 20.14 11.29 13.08
C PRO A 446 20.75 9.95 12.63
N SER A 447 19.95 8.89 12.58
CA SER A 447 20.33 7.54 12.12
C SER A 447 20.87 7.51 10.68
N TYR A 448 20.63 8.54 9.86
CA TYR A 448 21.15 8.59 8.49
C TYR A 448 22.68 8.43 8.37
N LYS A 449 23.42 8.63 9.45
CA LYS A 449 24.86 8.41 9.48
C LYS A 449 25.26 6.95 9.38
N THR A 450 24.42 6.06 9.84
CA THR A 450 24.61 4.60 9.84
C THR A 450 23.64 3.89 8.92
N HIS A 451 22.37 4.28 8.94
CA HIS A 451 21.28 3.72 8.16
C HIS A 451 21.03 4.59 6.93
N ASN A 452 21.65 4.25 5.82
CA ASN A 452 21.47 4.92 4.54
C ASN A 452 21.82 3.98 3.38
N VAL A 453 21.22 4.21 2.24
CA VAL A 453 21.38 3.36 1.06
C VAL A 453 22.85 3.15 0.68
N ALA A 454 23.65 4.22 0.63
CA ALA A 454 25.03 4.14 0.14
C ALA A 454 25.97 3.35 1.06
N SER A 455 25.76 3.42 2.36
CA SER A 455 26.52 2.65 3.36
C SER A 455 26.07 1.20 3.38
N GLU A 456 24.76 0.95 3.40
CA GLU A 456 24.20 -0.39 3.49
C GLU A 456 24.40 -1.23 2.23
N LEU A 457 24.50 -0.61 1.05
CA LEU A 457 24.89 -1.34 -0.18
C LEU A 457 26.29 -1.94 -0.09
N LYS A 458 27.16 -1.41 0.76
CA LYS A 458 28.54 -1.90 0.95
C LYS A 458 28.68 -2.91 2.09
N ASP A 459 27.73 -2.95 3.00
CA ASP A 459 27.70 -3.87 4.13
C ASP A 459 26.84 -5.11 3.79
N PRO A 460 27.47 -6.29 3.59
CA PRO A 460 26.72 -7.51 3.26
C PRO A 460 25.76 -7.97 4.36
N ASP A 461 25.93 -7.46 5.58
CA ASP A 461 25.13 -7.81 6.76
C ASP A 461 24.05 -6.76 7.06
N SER A 462 23.87 -5.75 6.21
CA SER A 462 22.89 -4.67 6.41
C SER A 462 21.43 -5.12 6.28
N VAL A 463 20.51 -4.30 6.75
CA VAL A 463 19.07 -4.48 6.56
C VAL A 463 18.72 -4.45 5.08
N LEU A 464 19.30 -3.51 4.30
CA LEU A 464 19.08 -3.40 2.87
C LEU A 464 19.49 -4.66 2.11
N GLN A 465 20.66 -5.23 2.39
CA GLN A 465 21.10 -6.44 1.71
C GLN A 465 20.21 -7.63 2.06
N PHE A 466 19.70 -7.68 3.28
CA PHE A 466 18.74 -8.71 3.67
C PHE A 466 17.43 -8.57 2.87
N TYR A 467 16.85 -7.35 2.76
CA TYR A 467 15.67 -7.09 1.93
C TYR A 467 15.89 -7.50 0.48
N ARG A 468 17.01 -7.10 -0.12
CA ARG A 468 17.36 -7.49 -1.50
C ARG A 468 17.43 -9.01 -1.68
N HIS A 469 18.02 -9.74 -0.74
CA HIS A 469 18.09 -11.19 -0.80
C HIS A 469 16.72 -11.86 -0.69
N VAL A 470 15.87 -11.41 0.24
CA VAL A 470 14.51 -11.98 0.40
C VAL A 470 13.64 -11.65 -0.82
N LEU A 471 13.73 -10.45 -1.37
CA LEU A 471 12.99 -10.05 -2.56
C LEU A 471 13.44 -10.85 -3.80
N ALA A 472 14.73 -11.00 -4.02
CA ALA A 472 15.26 -11.87 -5.08
C ALA A 472 14.77 -13.30 -4.92
N LEU A 473 14.85 -13.85 -3.69
CA LEU A 473 14.37 -15.19 -3.38
C LEU A 473 12.86 -15.33 -3.66
N ARG A 474 12.05 -14.31 -3.34
CA ARG A 474 10.62 -14.30 -3.65
C ARG A 474 10.36 -14.34 -5.16
N HIS A 475 11.08 -13.54 -5.95
CA HIS A 475 10.94 -13.51 -7.40
C HIS A 475 11.37 -14.82 -8.07
N GLU A 476 12.41 -15.47 -7.55
CA GLU A 476 12.94 -16.71 -8.11
C GLU A 476 12.16 -17.97 -7.68
N ASN A 477 11.39 -17.90 -6.57
CA ASN A 477 10.81 -19.09 -5.96
C ASN A 477 9.27 -19.11 -6.05
N ALA A 478 8.75 -20.00 -6.90
CA ALA A 478 7.31 -20.17 -7.07
C ALA A 478 6.61 -20.58 -5.76
N ALA A 479 7.27 -21.33 -4.86
CA ALA A 479 6.64 -21.68 -3.60
C ALA A 479 6.40 -20.46 -2.71
N LEU A 480 7.21 -19.41 -2.78
CA LEU A 480 7.00 -18.17 -2.03
C LEU A 480 5.88 -17.30 -2.65
N ARG A 481 5.73 -17.32 -3.97
CA ARG A 481 4.66 -16.57 -4.64
C ARG A 481 3.30 -17.26 -4.57
N GLU A 482 3.28 -18.55 -4.92
CA GLU A 482 2.05 -19.33 -5.18
C GLU A 482 1.72 -20.31 -4.06
N GLY A 483 2.73 -20.71 -3.28
CA GLY A 483 2.61 -21.84 -2.38
C GLY A 483 1.56 -21.66 -1.29
N GLN A 484 0.93 -22.75 -0.92
CA GLN A 484 0.05 -22.81 0.23
C GLN A 484 0.84 -22.51 1.51
N TYR A 485 0.28 -21.71 2.39
CA TYR A 485 0.77 -21.54 3.75
C TYR A 485 0.42 -22.77 4.60
N VAL A 486 1.40 -23.35 5.26
CA VAL A 486 1.20 -24.49 6.16
C VAL A 486 1.89 -24.16 7.48
N PRO A 487 1.17 -23.84 8.55
CA PRO A 487 1.76 -23.51 9.83
C PRO A 487 2.49 -24.74 10.43
N LEU A 488 3.57 -24.46 11.15
CA LEU A 488 4.35 -25.46 11.88
C LEU A 488 4.50 -25.01 13.34
N ASN A 489 4.65 -25.99 14.26
CA ASN A 489 4.88 -25.72 15.68
C ASN A 489 3.94 -24.64 16.25
N GLU A 490 2.64 -24.77 16.00
CA GLU A 490 1.63 -23.72 16.25
C GLU A 490 1.52 -23.28 17.71
N SER A 491 1.95 -24.12 18.66
CA SER A 491 1.98 -23.79 20.09
C SER A 491 3.23 -23.02 20.53
N ASP A 492 4.23 -22.88 19.65
CA ASP A 492 5.46 -22.16 19.98
C ASP A 492 5.17 -20.66 20.16
N GLN A 493 5.60 -20.10 21.29
CA GLN A 493 5.35 -18.71 21.65
C GLN A 493 6.47 -17.77 21.24
N ASN A 494 7.64 -18.31 20.85
CA ASN A 494 8.84 -17.55 20.51
C ASN A 494 9.17 -17.62 19.02
N VAL A 495 8.85 -18.75 18.38
CA VAL A 495 9.19 -18.97 16.98
C VAL A 495 7.92 -19.06 16.11
N LEU A 496 7.85 -18.22 15.10
CA LEU A 496 6.88 -18.37 14.02
C LEU A 496 7.50 -19.20 12.91
N SER A 497 6.90 -20.36 12.61
CA SER A 497 7.40 -21.24 11.56
C SER A 497 6.29 -21.77 10.67
N TYR A 498 6.61 -21.96 9.40
CA TYR A 498 5.67 -22.45 8.39
C TYR A 498 6.38 -23.00 7.15
N LEU A 499 5.65 -23.75 6.34
CA LEU A 499 6.02 -24.10 4.98
C LEU A 499 5.24 -23.24 3.97
N ARG A 500 5.90 -22.92 2.88
CA ARG A 500 5.28 -22.49 1.63
C ARG A 500 5.40 -23.65 0.64
N ARG A 501 4.27 -24.29 0.30
CA ARG A 501 4.26 -25.53 -0.49
C ARG A 501 3.70 -25.30 -1.88
N TYR A 502 4.42 -25.75 -2.91
CA TYR A 502 3.99 -25.64 -4.30
C TYR A 502 4.54 -26.79 -5.14
N LYS A 503 3.67 -27.55 -5.83
CA LYS A 503 4.00 -28.59 -6.82
C LYS A 503 5.16 -29.55 -6.41
N GLY A 504 5.16 -30.02 -5.16
CA GLY A 504 6.15 -30.98 -4.66
C GLY A 504 7.43 -30.36 -4.09
N GLU A 505 7.59 -29.04 -4.18
CA GLU A 505 8.62 -28.27 -3.47
C GLU A 505 8.04 -27.57 -2.25
N ALA A 506 8.89 -27.27 -1.29
CA ALA A 506 8.53 -26.42 -0.17
C ALA A 506 9.67 -25.50 0.22
N VAL A 507 9.32 -24.34 0.78
CA VAL A 507 10.23 -23.46 1.50
C VAL A 507 9.83 -23.47 2.96
N LEU A 508 10.76 -23.84 3.83
CA LEU A 508 10.66 -23.72 5.29
C LEU A 508 11.08 -22.31 5.68
N VAL A 509 10.25 -21.65 6.47
CA VAL A 509 10.55 -20.37 7.11
C VAL A 509 10.44 -20.55 8.62
N ALA A 510 11.46 -20.12 9.36
CA ALA A 510 11.48 -20.10 10.82
C ALA A 510 12.05 -18.78 11.32
N LEU A 511 11.26 -18.06 12.12
CA LEU A 511 11.52 -16.71 12.58
C LEU A 511 11.49 -16.70 14.11
N ASN A 512 12.63 -16.49 14.74
CA ASN A 512 12.71 -16.28 16.18
C ASN A 512 12.27 -14.84 16.50
N MET A 513 11.14 -14.69 17.14
CA MET A 513 10.57 -13.40 17.54
C MET A 513 10.93 -13.04 19.00
N SER A 514 11.98 -13.64 19.55
CA SER A 514 12.42 -13.41 20.93
C SER A 514 13.90 -13.02 21.03
N GLY A 515 14.25 -12.32 22.10
CA GLY A 515 15.63 -11.94 22.42
C GLY A 515 16.49 -13.09 22.99
N ASN A 516 16.06 -14.36 22.89
CA ASN A 516 16.79 -15.53 23.35
C ASN A 516 17.04 -16.51 22.20
N GLU A 517 18.18 -17.23 22.27
CA GLU A 517 18.42 -18.36 21.37
C GLU A 517 17.27 -19.38 21.49
N GLN A 518 16.78 -19.87 20.36
CA GLN A 518 15.73 -20.90 20.28
C GLN A 518 16.28 -22.15 19.55
N LYS A 519 15.88 -23.32 20.04
CA LYS A 519 16.15 -24.61 19.38
C LYS A 519 14.83 -25.22 18.96
N VAL A 520 14.66 -25.39 17.66
CA VAL A 520 13.42 -25.91 17.07
C VAL A 520 13.68 -27.19 16.31
N SER A 521 12.70 -28.06 16.28
CA SER A 521 12.72 -29.28 15.47
C SER A 521 11.46 -29.36 14.61
N PHE A 522 11.59 -29.93 13.42
CA PHE A 522 10.47 -30.06 12.49
C PHE A 522 10.34 -31.53 12.06
N ASP A 523 9.23 -32.15 12.46
CA ASP A 523 8.78 -33.41 11.86
C ASP A 523 7.91 -33.07 10.65
N LEU A 524 8.46 -33.21 9.47
CA LEU A 524 7.77 -32.91 8.21
C LEU A 524 7.28 -34.20 7.50
N THR A 525 7.23 -35.35 8.20
CA THR A 525 6.78 -36.65 7.64
C THR A 525 5.35 -36.54 7.12
N GLY A 526 4.45 -35.98 7.91
CA GLY A 526 3.06 -35.74 7.53
C GLY A 526 2.89 -34.77 6.35
N GLN A 527 3.90 -33.97 6.06
CA GLN A 527 3.94 -33.01 4.95
C GLN A 527 4.64 -33.59 3.69
N GLY A 528 5.14 -34.82 3.77
CA GLY A 528 5.83 -35.50 2.68
C GLY A 528 7.30 -35.07 2.50
N PHE A 529 7.92 -34.46 3.53
CA PHE A 529 9.31 -33.99 3.55
C PHE A 529 10.13 -34.55 4.71
N GLY A 530 9.69 -35.66 5.34
CA GLY A 530 10.37 -36.25 6.51
C GLY A 530 11.82 -36.67 6.28
N SER A 531 12.20 -37.02 5.04
CA SER A 531 13.59 -37.35 4.64
C SER A 531 14.29 -36.20 3.89
N ALA A 532 13.64 -35.03 3.73
CA ALA A 532 14.20 -33.91 2.97
C ALA A 532 15.40 -33.33 3.72
N LYS A 533 16.45 -33.03 2.95
CA LYS A 533 17.60 -32.25 3.45
C LYS A 533 17.31 -30.77 3.13
N PRO A 534 17.36 -29.88 4.13
CA PRO A 534 17.18 -28.47 3.89
C PRO A 534 18.38 -27.87 3.15
N ALA A 535 18.12 -27.23 2.00
CA ALA A 535 19.10 -26.37 1.35
C ALA A 535 18.88 -24.94 1.86
N THR A 536 19.76 -24.47 2.72
CA THR A 536 19.68 -23.14 3.31
C THR A 536 19.77 -22.07 2.23
N LEU A 537 18.80 -21.15 2.22
CA LEU A 537 18.71 -19.99 1.34
C LEU A 537 19.12 -18.72 2.08
N ILE A 538 18.60 -18.54 3.30
CA ILE A 538 18.93 -17.43 4.19
C ILE A 538 19.12 -17.98 5.61
N SER A 539 20.17 -17.52 6.30
CA SER A 539 20.37 -17.77 7.72
C SER A 539 21.05 -16.56 8.35
N SER A 540 20.55 -16.12 9.50
CA SER A 540 21.22 -15.12 10.33
C SER A 540 22.44 -15.66 11.06
N LEU A 541 22.64 -16.98 11.10
CA LEU A 541 23.86 -17.60 11.64
C LEU A 541 25.05 -17.28 10.73
N ARG A 542 25.96 -16.42 11.21
CA ARG A 542 27.14 -15.92 10.46
C ARG A 542 28.28 -16.93 10.31
N SER A 543 28.33 -17.96 11.17
CA SER A 543 29.34 -19.00 11.09
C SER A 543 28.92 -20.08 10.10
N ARG A 544 29.92 -20.58 9.29
CA ARG A 544 29.78 -21.68 8.33
C ARG A 544 28.57 -22.55 8.65
N ILE A 545 27.55 -22.49 7.82
CA ILE A 545 26.31 -23.23 8.01
C ILE A 545 26.71 -24.71 8.03
N PRO A 546 26.72 -25.36 9.21
CA PRO A 546 26.89 -26.83 9.24
C PRO A 546 25.68 -27.41 8.49
N GLU A 547 25.81 -28.67 8.04
CA GLU A 547 24.67 -29.39 7.46
C GLU A 547 23.51 -29.33 8.46
N VAL A 548 22.52 -28.42 8.21
CA VAL A 548 21.41 -28.19 9.12
C VAL A 548 20.48 -29.40 9.05
N GLN A 549 20.15 -29.95 10.19
CA GLN A 549 19.18 -31.05 10.29
C GLN A 549 17.85 -30.52 10.78
N LEU A 550 16.75 -30.94 10.15
CA LEU A 550 15.40 -30.55 10.55
C LEU A 550 15.04 -30.93 11.98
N SER A 551 15.73 -31.94 12.51
CA SER A 551 15.58 -32.39 13.91
C SER A 551 16.16 -31.42 14.94
N GLN A 552 17.04 -30.50 14.54
CA GLN A 552 17.63 -29.52 15.45
C GLN A 552 18.15 -28.31 14.66
N ILE A 553 17.38 -27.24 14.66
CA ILE A 553 17.76 -25.93 14.11
C ILE A 553 17.94 -24.97 15.28
N THR A 554 19.09 -24.33 15.37
CA THR A 554 19.35 -23.26 16.33
C THR A 554 19.10 -21.92 15.65
N LEU A 555 18.29 -21.07 16.26
CA LEU A 555 17.99 -19.69 15.85
C LEU A 555 18.54 -18.73 16.88
N GLU A 556 19.42 -17.82 16.48
CA GLU A 556 19.91 -16.73 17.33
C GLU A 556 18.74 -15.84 17.81
N PRO A 557 18.95 -14.96 18.81
CA PRO A 557 18.00 -13.91 19.14
C PRO A 557 17.58 -13.15 17.90
N PHE A 558 16.27 -13.05 17.67
CA PHE A 558 15.69 -12.46 16.45
C PHE A 558 16.29 -13.04 15.15
N GLY A 559 16.59 -14.35 15.16
CA GLY A 559 17.19 -15.06 14.03
C GLY A 559 16.16 -15.45 12.96
N VAL A 560 16.61 -15.43 11.70
CA VAL A 560 15.84 -15.85 10.53
C VAL A 560 16.49 -17.08 9.90
N TYR A 561 15.69 -18.09 9.58
CA TYR A 561 16.10 -19.24 8.81
C TYR A 561 15.11 -19.55 7.70
N ILE A 562 15.59 -19.58 6.45
CA ILE A 562 14.79 -19.90 5.26
C ILE A 562 15.54 -20.97 4.47
N ALA A 563 14.88 -22.07 4.15
CA ALA A 563 15.48 -23.18 3.43
C ALA A 563 14.54 -23.81 2.41
N LYS A 564 15.08 -24.20 1.24
CA LYS A 564 14.36 -25.01 0.26
C LYS A 564 14.40 -26.47 0.69
N LEU A 565 13.25 -27.13 0.61
CA LEU A 565 13.11 -28.57 0.82
C LEU A 565 12.77 -29.22 -0.52
N ALA A 566 13.58 -30.16 -0.93
CA ALA A 566 13.30 -31.03 -2.08
C ALA A 566 13.10 -32.46 -1.61
N LYS A 567 12.21 -33.19 -2.28
CA LYS A 567 11.99 -34.63 -2.02
C LYS A 567 13.14 -35.45 -2.52
#